data_43ea02a79562ab8e2bbf27774258c20b
#
_entry.id   43ea02a79562ab8e2bbf27774258c20b
#
_cell.length_a   1.000
_cell.length_b   1.000
_cell.length_c   1.000
_cell.angle_alpha   90.00
_cell.angle_beta   90.00
_cell.angle_gamma   90.00
#
_symmetry.space_group_name_H-M   'P 1'
#
loop_
_entity.id
_entity.type
_entity.pdbx_description
1 polymer ?
#
loop_
_entity_poly.entity_id
_entity_poly.type
_entity_poly.pdbx_seq_one_letter_code
_entity_poly.pdbx_strand_id
1 'polypeptide(L)'
;MNTRDLILCLREGKTVSPKAINVFGSGLGNDTVSDAQAGAFAMAVCLQGLDDDGRVALTLGMRDSGKVLSWDLPGKVVDKHSTGGVGDAVSLILAPLLASVGVFVPMISGRGLGHTGGTLDKLESIPGVRTQFSEEQFRKIVADVGCAIVAPSSDIAPADQRLYAVRDVTGTVRSLDLITSSILAKKLSAGLEALVLDVKTGSGAVTQDIDEARALAKALVTTANGAGCPTSAVITDMSQPLLPSIGNAVELADVMRSFDSKSGPILDVVIELGVKLLEQAKVFYTEQGARDELMKCLEDGRAKAKFGQMILAQGGPKNFADRWEDYLNIAPAFEILAPIDGYVQSMDGTALGEIVVGIGGCLLYTSPSPRDQAK
;
A
#
# COMPACT_ATOMS: atom_id res chain seq x y z
N MET A 1 30.88 2.83 -14.46
CA MET A 1 31.25 2.06 -13.23
C MET A 1 30.55 0.71 -13.36
N ASN A 2 31.24 -0.39 -13.18
CA ASN A 2 30.62 -1.71 -13.16
C ASN A 2 30.04 -2.03 -11.77
N THR A 3 29.22 -3.09 -11.67
CA THR A 3 28.52 -3.46 -10.42
C THR A 3 29.49 -3.73 -9.26
N ARG A 4 30.63 -4.38 -9.51
CA ARG A 4 31.64 -4.65 -8.46
C ARG A 4 32.21 -3.36 -7.89
N ASP A 5 32.59 -2.42 -8.76
CA ASP A 5 33.16 -1.14 -8.33
C ASP A 5 32.15 -0.27 -7.59
N LEU A 6 30.86 -0.30 -8.01
CA LEU A 6 29.76 0.33 -7.30
C LEU A 6 29.66 -0.18 -5.85
N ILE A 7 29.64 -1.50 -5.66
CA ILE A 7 29.56 -2.12 -4.33
C ILE A 7 30.79 -1.75 -3.48
N LEU A 8 31.99 -1.74 -4.06
CA LEU A 8 33.20 -1.34 -3.36
C LEU A 8 33.15 0.11 -2.88
N CYS A 9 32.68 1.02 -3.74
CA CYS A 9 32.51 2.44 -3.36
C CYS A 9 31.50 2.61 -2.23
N LEU A 10 30.32 1.98 -2.34
CA LEU A 10 29.31 2.03 -1.27
C LEU A 10 29.84 1.46 0.05
N ARG A 11 30.49 0.29 0.02
CA ARG A 11 31.08 -0.32 1.21
C ARG A 11 32.05 0.61 1.93
N GLU A 12 32.80 1.43 1.17
CA GLU A 12 33.78 2.37 1.70
C GLU A 12 33.18 3.73 2.08
N GLY A 13 31.84 3.88 2.00
CA GLY A 13 31.16 5.15 2.29
C GLY A 13 31.44 6.25 1.26
N LYS A 14 31.88 5.88 0.06
CA LYS A 14 32.17 6.83 -1.01
C LYS A 14 30.92 7.19 -1.78
N THR A 15 30.81 8.44 -2.22
CA THR A 15 29.74 8.90 -3.10
C THR A 15 29.74 8.14 -4.41
N VAL A 16 28.57 7.70 -4.84
CA VAL A 16 28.35 6.96 -6.07
C VAL A 16 27.46 7.77 -6.99
N SER A 17 27.73 7.76 -8.29
CA SER A 17 26.88 8.49 -9.23
C SER A 17 25.48 7.89 -9.33
N PRO A 18 24.42 8.72 -9.34
CA PRO A 18 23.03 8.25 -9.53
C PRO A 18 22.86 7.36 -10.77
N LYS A 19 23.57 7.67 -11.86
CA LYS A 19 23.57 6.85 -13.06
C LYS A 19 24.03 5.41 -12.81
N ALA A 20 25.07 5.21 -12.00
CA ALA A 20 25.57 3.86 -11.70
C ALA A 20 24.57 3.06 -10.85
N ILE A 21 23.90 3.72 -9.91
CA ILE A 21 22.84 3.12 -9.08
C ILE A 21 21.60 2.77 -9.95
N ASN A 22 21.21 3.64 -10.86
CA ASN A 22 20.11 3.38 -11.79
C ASN A 22 20.39 2.16 -12.69
N VAL A 23 21.59 2.09 -13.27
CA VAL A 23 22.04 0.93 -14.08
C VAL A 23 22.03 -0.36 -13.24
N PHE A 24 22.46 -0.29 -11.96
CA PHE A 24 22.36 -1.42 -11.05
C PHE A 24 20.91 -1.85 -10.83
N GLY A 25 20.00 -0.91 -10.54
CA GLY A 25 18.58 -1.17 -10.34
C GLY A 25 17.95 -1.85 -11.56
N SER A 26 18.21 -1.34 -12.76
CA SER A 26 17.75 -1.96 -14.02
C SER A 26 18.37 -3.34 -14.26
N GLY A 27 19.64 -3.52 -13.86
CA GLY A 27 20.39 -4.77 -13.99
C GLY A 27 19.84 -5.93 -13.15
N LEU A 28 19.12 -5.63 -12.08
CA LEU A 28 18.40 -6.62 -11.29
C LEU A 28 17.25 -7.27 -12.09
N GLY A 29 16.58 -6.50 -12.96
CA GLY A 29 15.44 -6.99 -13.74
C GLY A 29 15.84 -7.78 -15.00
N ASN A 30 17.08 -7.63 -15.48
CA ASN A 30 17.56 -8.26 -16.72
C ASN A 30 18.73 -9.23 -16.51
N ASP A 31 18.93 -9.72 -15.29
CA ASP A 31 19.93 -10.71 -14.89
C ASP A 31 21.40 -10.30 -15.09
N THR A 32 21.70 -9.02 -15.36
CA THR A 32 23.09 -8.53 -15.45
C THR A 32 23.73 -8.32 -14.08
N VAL A 33 22.91 -8.28 -13.01
CA VAL A 33 23.33 -8.27 -11.60
C VAL A 33 22.99 -9.62 -10.99
N SER A 34 23.98 -10.31 -10.39
CA SER A 34 23.73 -11.58 -9.69
C SER A 34 23.13 -11.35 -8.29
N ASP A 35 22.50 -12.41 -7.71
CA ASP A 35 21.94 -12.33 -6.35
C ASP A 35 23.02 -12.08 -5.29
N ALA A 36 24.22 -12.63 -5.48
CA ALA A 36 25.38 -12.32 -4.62
C ALA A 36 25.74 -10.83 -4.65
N GLN A 37 25.71 -10.19 -5.82
CA GLN A 37 25.92 -8.76 -5.97
C GLN A 37 24.77 -7.95 -5.38
N ALA A 38 23.52 -8.39 -5.57
CA ALA A 38 22.35 -7.78 -4.99
C ALA A 38 22.39 -7.80 -3.45
N GLY A 39 22.77 -8.93 -2.84
CA GLY A 39 22.94 -9.04 -1.39
C GLY A 39 24.08 -8.16 -0.85
N ALA A 40 25.22 -8.14 -1.55
CA ALA A 40 26.34 -7.27 -1.18
C ALA A 40 25.99 -5.77 -1.28
N PHE A 41 25.27 -5.37 -2.32
CA PHE A 41 24.74 -4.01 -2.47
C PHE A 41 23.76 -3.68 -1.34
N ALA A 42 22.78 -4.55 -1.09
CA ALA A 42 21.79 -4.34 -0.04
C ALA A 42 22.44 -4.16 1.33
N MET A 43 23.45 -4.99 1.67
CA MET A 43 24.19 -4.86 2.92
C MET A 43 25.01 -3.55 2.97
N ALA A 44 25.66 -3.17 1.87
CA ALA A 44 26.39 -1.90 1.81
C ALA A 44 25.45 -0.70 2.04
N VAL A 45 24.25 -0.70 1.42
CA VAL A 45 23.22 0.33 1.64
C VAL A 45 22.69 0.31 3.08
N CYS A 46 22.50 -0.87 3.70
CA CYS A 46 22.09 -0.95 5.11
C CYS A 46 23.10 -0.29 6.06
N LEU A 47 24.39 -0.36 5.75
CA LEU A 47 25.46 0.13 6.61
C LEU A 47 25.82 1.60 6.34
N GLN A 48 25.75 2.05 5.10
CA GLN A 48 26.23 3.38 4.68
C GLN A 48 25.10 4.33 4.27
N GLY A 49 23.90 3.80 3.95
CA GLY A 49 22.80 4.58 3.39
C GLY A 49 22.99 4.94 1.92
N LEU A 50 21.96 5.60 1.38
CA LEU A 50 21.97 6.30 0.10
C LEU A 50 21.57 7.77 0.34
N ASP A 51 22.14 8.68 -0.43
CA ASP A 51 21.62 10.04 -0.51
C ASP A 51 20.28 10.10 -1.29
N ASP A 52 19.66 11.28 -1.32
CA ASP A 52 18.36 11.47 -1.97
C ASP A 52 18.43 11.12 -3.47
N ASP A 53 19.49 11.54 -4.16
CA ASP A 53 19.68 11.25 -5.59
C ASP A 53 19.90 9.75 -5.85
N GLY A 54 20.61 9.08 -4.96
CA GLY A 54 20.84 7.63 -4.99
C GLY A 54 19.52 6.84 -4.81
N ARG A 55 18.68 7.25 -3.86
CA ARG A 55 17.33 6.66 -3.68
C ARG A 55 16.45 6.84 -4.90
N VAL A 56 16.41 8.07 -5.46
CA VAL A 56 15.68 8.35 -6.71
C VAL A 56 16.18 7.46 -7.84
N ALA A 57 17.50 7.37 -8.01
CA ALA A 57 18.11 6.58 -9.08
C ALA A 57 17.81 5.08 -8.94
N LEU A 58 17.90 4.52 -7.73
CA LEU A 58 17.54 3.12 -7.47
C LEU A 58 16.05 2.88 -7.76
N THR A 59 15.18 3.76 -7.26
CA THR A 59 13.73 3.69 -7.49
C THR A 59 13.39 3.67 -8.98
N LEU A 60 13.95 4.59 -9.74
CA LEU A 60 13.72 4.67 -11.19
C LEU A 60 14.30 3.45 -11.92
N GLY A 61 15.50 3.00 -11.57
CA GLY A 61 16.09 1.81 -12.16
C GLY A 61 15.27 0.54 -11.92
N MET A 62 14.72 0.38 -10.73
CA MET A 62 13.82 -0.74 -10.40
C MET A 62 12.45 -0.59 -11.06
N ARG A 63 11.87 0.61 -11.10
CA ARG A 63 10.61 0.90 -11.81
C ARG A 63 10.73 0.55 -13.29
N ASP A 64 11.75 1.06 -13.93
CA ASP A 64 11.97 0.96 -15.38
C ASP A 64 12.51 -0.42 -15.81
N SER A 65 12.79 -1.32 -14.87
CA SER A 65 13.11 -2.72 -15.15
C SER A 65 11.92 -3.51 -15.67
N GLY A 66 10.72 -3.01 -15.47
CA GLY A 66 9.47 -3.61 -15.91
C GLY A 66 8.59 -2.61 -16.65
N LYS A 67 7.30 -2.89 -16.62
CA LYS A 67 6.30 -2.08 -17.29
C LYS A 67 5.91 -0.87 -16.45
N VAL A 68 5.87 0.29 -17.07
CA VAL A 68 5.29 1.51 -16.50
C VAL A 68 3.99 1.80 -17.24
N LEU A 69 2.88 1.83 -16.51
CA LEU A 69 1.57 2.09 -17.09
C LEU A 69 1.45 3.57 -17.51
N SER A 70 0.69 3.82 -18.55
CA SER A 70 0.27 5.16 -18.97
C SER A 70 -1.23 5.14 -19.24
N TRP A 71 -1.91 6.23 -18.96
CA TRP A 71 -3.37 6.29 -19.00
C TRP A 71 -3.82 7.38 -19.97
N ASP A 72 -4.83 7.05 -20.79
CA ASP A 72 -5.59 8.01 -21.59
C ASP A 72 -7.01 8.04 -21.00
N LEU A 73 -7.17 8.86 -19.95
CA LEU A 73 -8.39 8.96 -19.16
C LEU A 73 -8.79 10.44 -19.01
N PRO A 74 -10.10 10.73 -18.90
CA PRO A 74 -10.59 12.11 -18.86
C PRO A 74 -10.34 12.85 -17.55
N GLY A 75 -9.70 12.21 -16.56
CA GLY A 75 -9.41 12.76 -15.24
C GLY A 75 -8.04 12.39 -14.73
N LYS A 76 -7.67 12.94 -13.58
CA LYS A 76 -6.38 12.69 -12.93
C LYS A 76 -6.25 11.25 -12.45
N VAL A 77 -5.06 10.67 -12.64
CA VAL A 77 -4.71 9.33 -12.18
C VAL A 77 -3.91 9.44 -10.89
N VAL A 78 -4.48 8.96 -9.81
CA VAL A 78 -3.95 9.14 -8.46
C VAL A 78 -3.94 7.83 -7.67
N ASP A 79 -3.11 7.73 -6.63
CA ASP A 79 -3.10 6.56 -5.76
C ASP A 79 -2.70 6.93 -4.32
N LYS A 80 -2.91 5.98 -3.42
CA LYS A 80 -2.48 6.03 -2.02
C LYS A 80 -1.63 4.81 -1.70
N HIS A 81 -0.63 4.98 -0.84
CA HIS A 81 0.07 3.86 -0.24
C HIS A 81 0.05 3.96 1.27
N SER A 82 -0.18 2.83 1.95
CA SER A 82 -0.01 2.71 3.41
C SER A 82 1.26 1.93 3.72
N THR A 83 1.96 2.33 4.78
CA THR A 83 3.07 1.55 5.31
C THR A 83 2.63 0.30 6.06
N GLY A 84 1.31 0.15 6.25
CA GLY A 84 0.69 -1.03 6.86
C GLY A 84 0.48 -0.91 8.37
N GLY A 85 -0.60 -1.52 8.83
CA GLY A 85 -0.99 -1.58 10.23
C GLY A 85 -2.12 -2.58 10.45
N VAL A 86 -2.37 -2.93 11.69
CA VAL A 86 -3.41 -3.86 12.10
C VAL A 86 -4.77 -3.17 12.06
N GLY A 87 -5.72 -3.67 11.27
CA GLY A 87 -7.03 -3.04 11.10
C GLY A 87 -7.01 -1.83 10.15
N ASP A 88 -6.06 -1.76 9.21
CA ASP A 88 -6.01 -0.73 8.17
C ASP A 88 -6.85 -1.15 6.95
N ALA A 89 -8.05 -0.59 6.84
CA ALA A 89 -8.95 -0.77 5.70
C ALA A 89 -9.15 0.52 4.89
N VAL A 90 -8.35 1.55 5.11
CA VAL A 90 -8.47 2.88 4.48
C VAL A 90 -8.58 2.81 2.97
N SER A 91 -7.79 1.97 2.30
CA SER A 91 -7.80 1.83 0.84
C SER A 91 -9.16 1.41 0.28
N LEU A 92 -9.92 0.60 1.02
CA LEU A 92 -11.23 0.08 0.59
C LEU A 92 -12.31 1.18 0.53
N ILE A 93 -12.16 2.22 1.35
CA ILE A 93 -13.06 3.37 1.34
C ILE A 93 -12.51 4.48 0.44
N LEU A 94 -11.23 4.76 0.53
CA LEU A 94 -10.60 5.89 -0.17
C LEU A 94 -10.64 5.74 -1.69
N ALA A 95 -10.34 4.56 -2.24
CA ALA A 95 -10.30 4.37 -3.68
C ALA A 95 -11.67 4.64 -4.36
N PRO A 96 -12.80 4.06 -3.92
CA PRO A 96 -14.10 4.37 -4.49
C PRO A 96 -14.58 5.79 -4.17
N LEU A 97 -14.21 6.35 -3.02
CA LEU A 97 -14.54 7.73 -2.67
C LEU A 97 -13.86 8.72 -3.64
N LEU A 98 -12.57 8.54 -3.91
CA LEU A 98 -11.83 9.34 -4.89
C LEU A 98 -12.42 9.17 -6.31
N ALA A 99 -12.74 7.95 -6.72
CA ALA A 99 -13.36 7.70 -8.01
C ALA A 99 -14.75 8.37 -8.13
N SER A 100 -15.47 8.56 -7.02
CA SER A 100 -16.76 9.25 -7.03
C SER A 100 -16.68 10.76 -7.24
N VAL A 101 -15.49 11.37 -7.08
CA VAL A 101 -15.22 12.78 -7.40
C VAL A 101 -14.55 12.95 -8.79
N GLY A 102 -14.47 11.88 -9.59
CA GLY A 102 -14.03 11.94 -10.98
C GLY A 102 -12.53 11.78 -11.23
N VAL A 103 -11.76 11.36 -10.24
CA VAL A 103 -10.37 10.92 -10.44
C VAL A 103 -10.29 9.41 -10.63
N PHE A 104 -9.19 8.92 -11.19
CA PHE A 104 -8.97 7.51 -11.48
C PHE A 104 -7.94 6.92 -10.53
N VAL A 105 -8.26 5.77 -9.93
CA VAL A 105 -7.45 5.14 -8.88
C VAL A 105 -7.05 3.71 -9.29
N PRO A 106 -5.97 3.54 -10.07
CA PRO A 106 -5.44 2.23 -10.44
C PRO A 106 -4.57 1.67 -9.30
N MET A 107 -5.21 1.27 -8.19
CA MET A 107 -4.49 0.88 -6.98
C MET A 107 -3.87 -0.51 -7.11
N ILE A 108 -2.54 -0.54 -7.18
CA ILE A 108 -1.77 -1.78 -7.03
C ILE A 108 -1.45 -1.94 -5.55
N SER A 109 -1.93 -3.02 -4.95
CA SER A 109 -1.85 -3.28 -3.51
C SER A 109 -1.22 -4.64 -3.20
N GLY A 110 -0.90 -4.86 -1.93
CA GLY A 110 -0.27 -6.09 -1.44
C GLY A 110 -1.20 -6.96 -0.59
N ARG A 111 -0.73 -8.17 -0.33
CA ARG A 111 -1.26 -9.06 0.70
C ARG A 111 -0.73 -8.67 2.07
N GLY A 112 -1.31 -9.23 3.12
CA GLY A 112 -0.83 -9.07 4.49
C GLY A 112 0.61 -9.55 4.66
N LEU A 113 1.31 -8.91 5.57
CA LEU A 113 2.68 -9.25 5.93
C LEU A 113 2.81 -9.34 7.46
N GLY A 114 3.33 -10.47 7.95
CA GLY A 114 3.48 -10.70 9.38
C GLY A 114 2.13 -10.65 10.11
N HIS A 115 1.99 -9.74 11.06
CA HIS A 115 0.80 -9.55 11.90
C HIS A 115 -0.27 -8.64 11.26
N THR A 116 -0.02 -8.08 10.05
CA THR A 116 -0.95 -7.15 9.40
C THR A 116 -1.80 -7.84 8.33
N GLY A 117 -3.09 -7.50 8.24
CA GLY A 117 -3.97 -7.94 7.16
C GLY A 117 -3.78 -7.13 5.88
N GLY A 118 -3.78 -7.79 4.71
CA GLY A 118 -3.63 -7.12 3.42
C GLY A 118 -4.95 -6.65 2.81
N THR A 119 -4.89 -5.59 2.04
CA THR A 119 -6.07 -5.06 1.32
C THR A 119 -6.66 -6.08 0.35
N LEU A 120 -5.80 -6.84 -0.34
CA LEU A 120 -6.23 -7.89 -1.27
C LEU A 120 -6.93 -9.03 -0.54
N ASP A 121 -6.41 -9.43 0.62
CA ASP A 121 -6.95 -10.53 1.43
C ASP A 121 -8.36 -10.18 1.94
N LYS A 122 -8.60 -8.90 2.28
CA LYS A 122 -9.92 -8.41 2.66
C LYS A 122 -10.90 -8.47 1.49
N LEU A 123 -10.50 -8.00 0.30
CA LEU A 123 -11.34 -8.08 -0.90
C LEU A 123 -11.69 -9.52 -1.30
N GLU A 124 -10.74 -10.43 -1.20
CA GLU A 124 -10.92 -11.85 -1.53
C GLU A 124 -11.82 -12.59 -0.54
N SER A 125 -12.18 -11.99 0.60
CA SER A 125 -13.24 -12.52 1.48
C SER A 125 -14.65 -12.33 0.92
N ILE A 126 -14.81 -11.52 -0.14
CA ILE A 126 -16.07 -11.41 -0.89
C ILE A 126 -16.14 -12.54 -1.92
N PRO A 127 -17.18 -13.39 -1.92
CA PRO A 127 -17.31 -14.48 -2.90
C PRO A 127 -17.21 -13.99 -4.35
N GLY A 128 -16.33 -14.63 -5.12
CA GLY A 128 -16.14 -14.35 -6.55
C GLY A 128 -15.22 -13.18 -6.88
N VAL A 129 -14.85 -12.36 -5.92
CA VAL A 129 -13.90 -11.27 -6.16
C VAL A 129 -12.52 -11.83 -6.47
N ARG A 130 -11.93 -11.29 -7.53
CA ARG A 130 -10.55 -11.55 -7.93
C ARG A 130 -9.72 -10.30 -7.77
N THR A 131 -8.44 -10.48 -7.50
CA THR A 131 -7.45 -9.39 -7.39
C THR A 131 -6.35 -9.49 -8.44
N GLN A 132 -6.30 -10.59 -9.21
CA GLN A 132 -5.35 -10.80 -10.30
C GLN A 132 -6.05 -10.61 -11.64
N PHE A 133 -5.53 -9.71 -12.46
CA PHE A 133 -6.07 -9.36 -13.77
C PHE A 133 -4.95 -9.21 -14.80
N SER A 134 -5.27 -9.42 -16.08
CA SER A 134 -4.41 -8.94 -17.17
C SER A 134 -4.39 -7.41 -17.18
N GLU A 135 -3.37 -6.81 -17.76
CA GLU A 135 -3.30 -5.35 -17.90
C GLU A 135 -4.52 -4.79 -18.64
N GLU A 136 -4.98 -5.45 -19.69
CA GLU A 136 -6.15 -5.05 -20.46
C GLU A 136 -7.41 -5.02 -19.60
N GLN A 137 -7.63 -6.06 -18.80
CA GLN A 137 -8.75 -6.14 -17.87
C GLN A 137 -8.66 -5.05 -16.80
N PHE A 138 -7.46 -4.84 -16.23
CA PHE A 138 -7.23 -3.80 -15.23
C PHE A 138 -7.52 -2.41 -15.80
N ARG A 139 -7.00 -2.10 -17.00
CA ARG A 139 -7.28 -0.85 -17.70
C ARG A 139 -8.76 -0.63 -17.95
N LYS A 140 -9.45 -1.69 -18.38
CA LYS A 140 -10.90 -1.63 -18.62
C LYS A 140 -11.66 -1.34 -17.33
N ILE A 141 -11.34 -2.02 -16.22
CA ILE A 141 -12.01 -1.78 -14.93
C ILE A 141 -11.80 -0.33 -14.48
N VAL A 142 -10.55 0.17 -14.55
CA VAL A 142 -10.25 1.55 -14.15
C VAL A 142 -10.98 2.56 -15.04
N ALA A 143 -11.02 2.35 -16.36
CA ALA A 143 -11.71 3.24 -17.28
C ALA A 143 -13.23 3.25 -17.06
N ASP A 144 -13.85 2.09 -16.85
CA ASP A 144 -15.30 1.96 -16.72
C ASP A 144 -15.81 2.38 -15.33
N VAL A 145 -15.05 2.08 -14.28
CA VAL A 145 -15.47 2.28 -12.89
C VAL A 145 -14.85 3.52 -12.25
N GLY A 146 -13.63 3.87 -12.65
CA GLY A 146 -12.82 4.92 -12.02
C GLY A 146 -11.83 4.39 -10.98
N CYS A 147 -12.00 3.19 -10.46
CA CYS A 147 -11.05 2.57 -9.53
C CYS A 147 -10.99 1.06 -9.66
N ALA A 148 -9.85 0.50 -9.31
CA ALA A 148 -9.65 -0.94 -9.08
C ALA A 148 -8.55 -1.14 -8.04
N ILE A 149 -8.64 -2.21 -7.25
CA ILE A 149 -7.61 -2.61 -6.29
C ILE A 149 -7.14 -4.01 -6.67
N VAL A 150 -5.90 -4.11 -7.17
CA VAL A 150 -5.37 -5.32 -7.79
C VAL A 150 -3.99 -5.69 -7.25
N ALA A 151 -3.62 -6.96 -7.38
CA ALA A 151 -2.27 -7.44 -7.12
C ALA A 151 -1.31 -6.97 -8.24
N PRO A 152 -0.01 -6.72 -7.92
CA PRO A 152 0.97 -6.45 -8.96
C PRO A 152 1.12 -7.67 -9.88
N SER A 153 1.20 -7.43 -11.19
CA SER A 153 1.63 -8.46 -12.14
C SER A 153 3.15 -8.66 -12.07
N SER A 154 3.64 -9.77 -12.60
CA SER A 154 5.08 -10.06 -12.67
C SER A 154 5.88 -9.03 -13.45
N ASP A 155 5.22 -8.26 -14.33
CA ASP A 155 5.84 -7.24 -15.17
C ASP A 155 6.04 -5.90 -14.43
N ILE A 156 5.45 -5.75 -13.26
CA ILE A 156 5.55 -4.52 -12.46
C ILE A 156 6.79 -4.60 -11.57
N ALA A 157 7.78 -3.73 -11.84
CA ALA A 157 9.02 -3.59 -11.10
C ALA A 157 9.70 -4.95 -10.75
N PRO A 158 10.00 -5.84 -11.71
CA PRO A 158 10.57 -7.17 -11.45
C PRO A 158 11.92 -7.10 -10.70
N ALA A 159 12.69 -6.05 -10.90
CA ALA A 159 13.91 -5.80 -10.15
C ALA A 159 13.67 -5.66 -8.65
N ASP A 160 12.56 -5.00 -8.25
CA ASP A 160 12.19 -4.90 -6.84
C ASP A 160 11.79 -6.26 -6.27
N GLN A 161 11.01 -7.04 -6.99
CA GLN A 161 10.62 -8.38 -6.55
C GLN A 161 11.84 -9.25 -6.27
N ARG A 162 12.84 -9.22 -7.17
CA ARG A 162 14.08 -9.96 -7.02
C ARG A 162 14.93 -9.44 -5.86
N LEU A 163 15.12 -8.12 -5.78
CA LEU A 163 15.89 -7.52 -4.69
C LEU A 163 15.25 -7.81 -3.34
N TYR A 164 13.91 -7.77 -3.24
CA TYR A 164 13.21 -8.08 -2.00
C TYR A 164 13.45 -9.54 -1.57
N ALA A 165 13.41 -10.50 -2.48
CA ALA A 165 13.70 -11.90 -2.18
C ALA A 165 15.13 -12.10 -1.66
N VAL A 166 16.12 -11.38 -2.24
CA VAL A 166 17.50 -11.39 -1.75
C VAL A 166 17.59 -10.74 -0.36
N ARG A 167 16.89 -9.62 -0.13
CA ARG A 167 16.90 -8.91 1.16
C ARG A 167 16.32 -9.77 2.29
N ASP A 168 15.31 -10.56 2.01
CA ASP A 168 14.69 -11.44 3.01
C ASP A 168 15.68 -12.46 3.57
N VAL A 169 16.48 -13.08 2.71
CA VAL A 169 17.47 -14.09 3.12
C VAL A 169 18.80 -13.52 3.60
N THR A 170 19.09 -12.25 3.30
CA THR A 170 20.35 -11.57 3.70
C THR A 170 20.20 -10.69 4.94
N GLY A 171 18.99 -10.64 5.56
CA GLY A 171 18.74 -9.83 6.76
C GLY A 171 18.76 -8.32 6.50
N THR A 172 18.52 -7.86 5.27
CA THR A 172 18.61 -6.45 4.87
C THR A 172 17.25 -5.80 4.60
N VAL A 173 16.16 -6.40 5.08
CA VAL A 173 14.79 -5.88 4.90
C VAL A 173 14.61 -4.53 5.60
N ARG A 174 15.17 -4.36 6.80
CA ARG A 174 15.07 -3.13 7.59
C ARG A 174 16.12 -2.11 7.17
N SER A 175 15.90 -1.46 6.04
CA SER A 175 16.71 -0.34 5.54
C SER A 175 15.78 0.74 5.01
N LEU A 176 15.89 1.96 5.53
CA LEU A 176 15.07 3.10 5.12
C LEU A 176 15.11 3.30 3.60
N ASP A 177 16.31 3.29 3.02
CA ASP A 177 16.53 3.57 1.59
C ASP A 177 15.95 2.47 0.70
N LEU A 178 16.17 1.20 1.09
CA LEU A 178 15.68 0.05 0.34
C LEU A 178 14.16 -0.12 0.49
N ILE A 179 13.58 0.20 1.66
CA ILE A 179 12.13 0.23 1.87
C ILE A 179 11.49 1.31 0.98
N THR A 180 12.06 2.52 1.01
CA THR A 180 11.61 3.66 0.21
C THR A 180 11.60 3.32 -1.28
N SER A 181 12.73 2.82 -1.80
CA SER A 181 12.86 2.49 -3.21
C SER A 181 11.92 1.33 -3.63
N SER A 182 11.76 0.32 -2.78
CA SER A 182 10.86 -0.81 -3.02
C SER A 182 9.37 -0.39 -3.11
N ILE A 183 8.91 0.43 -2.19
CA ILE A 183 7.53 0.97 -2.20
C ILE A 183 7.30 1.78 -3.47
N LEU A 184 8.18 2.73 -3.74
CA LEU A 184 8.00 3.69 -4.81
C LEU A 184 8.19 3.09 -6.21
N ALA A 185 9.09 2.12 -6.39
CA ALA A 185 9.24 1.44 -7.68
C ALA A 185 7.91 0.85 -8.15
N LYS A 186 7.18 0.17 -7.26
CA LYS A 186 5.85 -0.39 -7.58
C LYS A 186 4.78 0.68 -7.78
N LYS A 187 4.73 1.69 -6.90
CA LYS A 187 3.71 2.74 -7.00
C LYS A 187 3.88 3.60 -8.25
N LEU A 188 5.09 4.01 -8.56
CA LEU A 188 5.37 4.81 -9.76
C LEU A 188 5.19 4.03 -11.07
N SER A 189 5.27 2.71 -11.04
CA SER A 189 4.94 1.86 -12.20
C SER A 189 3.46 1.94 -12.60
N ALA A 190 2.58 2.38 -11.69
CA ALA A 190 1.15 2.54 -11.99
C ALA A 190 0.84 3.79 -12.85
N GLY A 191 1.82 4.64 -13.18
CA GLY A 191 1.62 5.80 -14.06
C GLY A 191 0.83 6.94 -13.40
N LEU A 192 1.17 7.26 -12.16
CA LEU A 192 0.45 8.22 -11.32
C LEU A 192 0.82 9.67 -11.61
N GLU A 193 -0.16 10.56 -11.53
CA GLU A 193 0.01 12.01 -11.58
C GLU A 193 0.10 12.65 -10.19
N ALA A 194 -0.37 11.96 -9.14
CA ALA A 194 -0.15 12.31 -7.74
C ALA A 194 -0.25 11.07 -6.83
N LEU A 195 0.44 11.11 -5.69
CA LEU A 195 0.47 10.05 -4.71
C LEU A 195 0.33 10.65 -3.30
N VAL A 196 -0.46 10.02 -2.43
CA VAL A 196 -0.45 10.29 -1.00
C VAL A 196 0.04 9.07 -0.23
N LEU A 197 0.89 9.31 0.75
CA LEU A 197 1.46 8.29 1.60
C LEU A 197 0.83 8.36 2.99
N ASP A 198 0.31 7.24 3.44
CA ASP A 198 -0.26 7.04 4.77
C ASP A 198 0.78 6.29 5.60
N VAL A 199 1.59 7.04 6.33
CA VAL A 199 2.70 6.50 7.14
C VAL A 199 2.18 6.21 8.53
N LYS A 200 1.98 4.92 8.82
CA LYS A 200 1.46 4.44 10.09
C LYS A 200 2.53 4.43 11.18
N THR A 201 2.15 4.84 12.40
CA THR A 201 2.97 4.74 13.60
C THR A 201 2.15 4.22 14.79
N GLY A 202 2.80 3.71 15.83
CA GLY A 202 2.13 3.13 17.01
C GLY A 202 2.20 1.60 17.08
N SER A 203 1.64 1.00 18.11
CA SER A 203 1.79 -0.43 18.44
C SER A 203 1.30 -1.40 17.36
N GLY A 204 0.33 -1.00 16.55
CA GLY A 204 -0.21 -1.79 15.45
C GLY A 204 0.46 -1.54 14.10
N ALA A 205 1.39 -0.60 14.01
CA ALA A 205 2.12 -0.27 12.78
C ALA A 205 3.39 -1.11 12.62
N VAL A 206 3.89 -1.20 11.37
CA VAL A 206 5.21 -1.78 11.09
C VAL A 206 6.32 -0.89 11.64
N THR A 207 6.17 0.44 11.50
CA THR A 207 7.07 1.46 12.06
C THR A 207 6.41 2.03 13.33
N GLN A 208 6.83 1.55 14.50
CA GLN A 208 6.18 1.92 15.75
C GLN A 208 6.63 3.28 16.28
N ASP A 209 7.88 3.63 16.08
CA ASP A 209 8.47 4.89 16.54
C ASP A 209 8.11 6.07 15.63
N ILE A 210 7.74 7.20 16.25
CA ILE A 210 7.30 8.41 15.52
C ILE A 210 8.44 9.07 14.75
N ASP A 211 9.67 9.01 15.23
CA ASP A 211 10.80 9.66 14.56
C ASP A 211 11.27 8.80 13.37
N GLU A 212 11.22 7.46 13.50
CA GLU A 212 11.39 6.55 12.37
C GLU A 212 10.31 6.77 11.30
N ALA A 213 9.04 6.94 11.72
CA ALA A 213 7.93 7.24 10.81
C ALA A 213 8.13 8.57 10.07
N ARG A 214 8.60 9.62 10.77
CA ARG A 214 8.95 10.91 10.17
C ARG A 214 10.10 10.79 9.16
N ALA A 215 11.14 10.03 9.51
CA ALA A 215 12.27 9.78 8.60
C ALA A 215 11.81 9.04 7.34
N LEU A 216 10.97 8.01 7.48
CA LEU A 216 10.39 7.27 6.37
C LEU A 216 9.48 8.15 5.50
N ALA A 217 8.60 8.94 6.10
CA ALA A 217 7.73 9.88 5.38
C ALA A 217 8.56 10.87 4.55
N LYS A 218 9.60 11.46 5.15
CA LYS A 218 10.51 12.38 4.46
C LYS A 218 11.22 11.70 3.29
N ALA A 219 11.81 10.52 3.50
CA ALA A 219 12.50 9.78 2.45
C ALA A 219 11.57 9.43 1.28
N LEU A 220 10.37 8.94 1.56
CA LEU A 220 9.36 8.60 0.56
C LEU A 220 8.94 9.83 -0.25
N VAL A 221 8.60 10.95 0.42
CA VAL A 221 8.17 12.19 -0.24
C VAL A 221 9.28 12.77 -1.10
N THR A 222 10.49 12.89 -0.56
CA THR A 222 11.65 13.43 -1.31
C THR A 222 11.94 12.57 -2.55
N THR A 223 11.95 11.25 -2.38
CA THR A 223 12.26 10.32 -3.48
C THR A 223 11.18 10.32 -4.56
N ALA A 224 9.89 10.30 -4.19
CA ALA A 224 8.80 10.29 -5.16
C ALA A 224 8.71 11.61 -5.95
N ASN A 225 8.88 12.77 -5.27
CA ASN A 225 8.94 14.07 -5.94
C ASN A 225 10.18 14.17 -6.84
N GLY A 226 11.35 13.69 -6.40
CA GLY A 226 12.57 13.61 -7.21
C GLY A 226 12.41 12.69 -8.44
N ALA A 227 11.57 11.67 -8.35
CA ALA A 227 11.20 10.78 -9.46
C ALA A 227 10.09 11.37 -10.37
N GLY A 228 9.62 12.59 -10.11
CA GLY A 228 8.65 13.31 -10.95
C GLY A 228 7.17 13.04 -10.63
N CYS A 229 6.86 12.38 -9.52
CA CYS A 229 5.48 12.16 -9.06
C CYS A 229 5.18 13.08 -7.86
N PRO A 230 4.31 14.09 -8.01
CA PRO A 230 3.86 14.94 -6.92
C PRO A 230 3.34 14.08 -5.75
N THR A 231 3.97 14.19 -4.59
CA THR A 231 3.70 13.30 -3.46
C THR A 231 3.73 14.06 -2.14
N SER A 232 2.76 13.75 -1.29
CA SER A 232 2.70 14.18 0.12
C SER A 232 2.54 12.97 1.04
N ALA A 233 2.75 13.17 2.34
CA ALA A 233 2.57 12.14 3.36
C ALA A 233 1.77 12.67 4.54
N VAL A 234 0.96 11.79 5.12
CA VAL A 234 0.28 11.99 6.40
C VAL A 234 0.77 10.90 7.34
N ILE A 235 1.19 11.27 8.55
CA ILE A 235 1.52 10.30 9.60
C ILE A 235 0.25 10.05 10.40
N THR A 236 -0.16 8.80 10.51
CA THR A 236 -1.41 8.41 11.15
C THR A 236 -1.17 7.42 12.30
N ASP A 237 -1.96 7.54 13.36
CA ASP A 237 -1.84 6.70 14.54
C ASP A 237 -2.48 5.33 14.33
N MET A 238 -1.73 4.28 14.63
CA MET A 238 -2.15 2.88 14.68
C MET A 238 -1.89 2.26 16.06
N SER A 239 -1.90 3.04 17.12
CA SER A 239 -1.87 2.53 18.50
C SER A 239 -3.15 1.80 18.88
N GLN A 240 -4.16 1.89 18.03
CA GLN A 240 -5.40 1.12 18.03
C GLN A 240 -5.87 0.92 16.57
N PRO A 241 -6.69 -0.12 16.28
CA PRO A 241 -7.31 -0.28 14.98
C PRO A 241 -8.20 0.91 14.61
N LEU A 242 -8.27 1.24 13.33
CA LEU A 242 -9.15 2.31 12.82
C LEU A 242 -10.63 1.87 12.75
N LEU A 243 -10.87 0.57 12.79
CA LEU A 243 -12.18 -0.07 12.79
C LEU A 243 -12.40 -0.83 14.10
N PRO A 244 -13.64 -1.09 14.51
CA PRO A 244 -13.95 -1.87 15.72
C PRO A 244 -13.47 -3.33 15.68
N SER A 245 -13.22 -3.88 14.48
CA SER A 245 -12.81 -5.27 14.31
C SER A 245 -11.47 -5.40 13.59
N ILE A 246 -10.84 -6.57 13.74
CA ILE A 246 -9.61 -6.98 13.08
C ILE A 246 -9.83 -8.35 12.44
N GLY A 247 -9.58 -8.47 11.15
CA GLY A 247 -9.75 -9.69 10.35
C GLY A 247 -10.45 -9.40 9.03
N ASN A 248 -10.20 -10.20 8.00
CA ASN A 248 -10.56 -9.87 6.61
C ASN A 248 -12.05 -9.59 6.42
N ALA A 249 -12.92 -10.54 6.74
CA ALA A 249 -14.37 -10.39 6.52
C ALA A 249 -15.02 -9.40 7.50
N VAL A 250 -14.57 -9.37 8.76
CA VAL A 250 -15.15 -8.48 9.78
C VAL A 250 -14.76 -7.01 9.54
N GLU A 251 -13.51 -6.75 9.12
CA GLU A 251 -13.11 -5.41 8.71
C GLU A 251 -13.89 -4.93 7.48
N LEU A 252 -14.17 -5.84 6.53
CA LEU A 252 -14.98 -5.49 5.37
C LEU A 252 -16.43 -5.15 5.76
N ALA A 253 -17.01 -5.88 6.73
CA ALA A 253 -18.30 -5.53 7.31
C ALA A 253 -18.29 -4.13 7.92
N ASP A 254 -17.23 -3.78 8.66
CA ASP A 254 -17.09 -2.44 9.26
C ASP A 254 -16.83 -1.36 8.20
N VAL A 255 -16.14 -1.66 7.10
CA VAL A 255 -16.05 -0.77 5.93
C VAL A 255 -17.43 -0.46 5.39
N MET A 256 -18.30 -1.46 5.24
CA MET A 256 -19.67 -1.24 4.76
C MET A 256 -20.50 -0.41 5.74
N ARG A 257 -20.37 -0.68 7.05
CA ARG A 257 -21.00 0.14 8.10
C ARG A 257 -20.48 1.58 8.10
N SER A 258 -19.19 1.78 7.81
CA SER A 258 -18.58 3.12 7.74
C SER A 258 -19.17 3.96 6.61
N PHE A 259 -19.51 3.38 5.46
CA PHE A 259 -20.22 4.09 4.40
C PHE A 259 -21.62 4.57 4.86
N ASP A 260 -22.26 3.83 5.75
CA ASP A 260 -23.61 4.18 6.24
C ASP A 260 -23.57 5.15 7.43
N SER A 261 -22.60 5.01 8.36
CA SER A 261 -22.47 5.83 9.58
C SER A 261 -21.96 7.25 9.30
N LYS A 262 -21.17 7.41 8.23
CA LYS A 262 -20.60 8.68 7.76
C LYS A 262 -19.70 9.39 8.80
N SER A 263 -19.24 8.65 9.80
CA SER A 263 -18.34 9.14 10.86
C SER A 263 -17.50 8.01 11.43
N GLY A 264 -16.40 8.35 12.09
CA GLY A 264 -15.51 7.43 12.79
C GLY A 264 -14.05 7.59 12.40
N PRO A 265 -13.12 7.05 13.21
CA PRO A 265 -11.69 7.28 13.05
C PRO A 265 -11.14 6.92 11.65
N ILE A 266 -11.66 5.87 11.03
CA ILE A 266 -11.24 5.51 9.67
C ILE A 266 -11.62 6.57 8.65
N LEU A 267 -12.82 7.19 8.78
CA LEU A 267 -13.28 8.20 7.84
C LEU A 267 -12.50 9.51 8.01
N ASP A 268 -12.08 9.85 9.23
CA ASP A 268 -11.22 11.01 9.47
C ASP A 268 -9.88 10.85 8.69
N VAL A 269 -9.27 9.68 8.77
CA VAL A 269 -8.05 9.37 8.00
C VAL A 269 -8.31 9.36 6.49
N VAL A 270 -9.41 8.75 6.05
CA VAL A 270 -9.80 8.70 4.63
C VAL A 270 -9.97 10.10 4.05
N ILE A 271 -10.69 10.97 4.75
CA ILE A 271 -10.95 12.35 4.31
C ILE A 271 -9.63 13.15 4.27
N GLU A 272 -8.80 13.05 5.30
CA GLU A 272 -7.52 13.77 5.33
C GLU A 272 -6.60 13.37 4.18
N LEU A 273 -6.46 12.07 3.92
CA LEU A 273 -5.67 11.56 2.79
C LEU A 273 -6.29 11.97 1.44
N GLY A 274 -7.61 11.90 1.33
CA GLY A 274 -8.34 12.31 0.13
C GLY A 274 -8.15 13.78 -0.19
N VAL A 275 -8.27 14.66 0.80
CA VAL A 275 -8.06 16.10 0.66
C VAL A 275 -6.65 16.39 0.17
N LYS A 276 -5.62 15.82 0.83
CA LYS A 276 -4.22 16.01 0.44
C LYS A 276 -3.94 15.53 -0.98
N LEU A 277 -4.52 14.39 -1.36
CA LEU A 277 -4.32 13.83 -2.70
C LEU A 277 -4.99 14.66 -3.80
N LEU A 278 -6.21 15.13 -3.57
CA LEU A 278 -6.96 15.96 -4.52
C LEU A 278 -6.32 17.34 -4.70
N GLU A 279 -5.79 17.92 -3.62
CA GLU A 279 -5.01 19.16 -3.66
C GLU A 279 -3.71 18.94 -4.47
N GLN A 280 -2.96 17.89 -4.15
CA GLN A 280 -1.71 17.52 -4.84
C GLN A 280 -1.92 17.30 -6.34
N ALA A 281 -3.02 16.65 -6.71
CA ALA A 281 -3.42 16.41 -8.10
C ALA A 281 -4.00 17.67 -8.78
N LYS A 282 -4.17 18.77 -8.06
CA LYS A 282 -4.78 20.02 -8.54
C LYS A 282 -6.21 19.85 -9.08
N VAL A 283 -6.97 18.94 -8.46
CA VAL A 283 -8.40 18.72 -8.77
C VAL A 283 -9.25 19.77 -8.05
N PHE A 284 -8.86 20.12 -6.83
CA PHE A 284 -9.46 21.20 -6.05
C PHE A 284 -8.40 22.25 -5.68
N TYR A 285 -8.84 23.51 -5.60
CA TYR A 285 -7.93 24.63 -5.29
C TYR A 285 -7.86 24.95 -3.79
N THR A 286 -8.77 24.36 -2.99
CA THR A 286 -8.81 24.57 -1.54
C THR A 286 -9.06 23.24 -0.82
N GLU A 287 -8.42 23.06 0.34
CA GLU A 287 -8.65 21.89 1.21
C GLU A 287 -10.14 21.78 1.60
N GLN A 288 -10.80 22.92 1.92
CA GLN A 288 -12.20 22.90 2.30
C GLN A 288 -13.11 22.43 1.16
N GLY A 289 -12.89 22.89 -0.08
CA GLY A 289 -13.67 22.44 -1.24
C GLY A 289 -13.50 20.94 -1.53
N ALA A 290 -12.28 20.42 -1.37
CA ALA A 290 -12.03 18.98 -1.48
C ALA A 290 -12.74 18.20 -0.37
N ARG A 291 -12.66 18.67 0.87
CA ARG A 291 -13.32 18.06 2.03
C ARG A 291 -14.83 18.02 1.87
N ASP A 292 -15.44 19.15 1.48
CA ASP A 292 -16.88 19.26 1.30
C ASP A 292 -17.39 18.29 0.23
N GLU A 293 -16.69 18.16 -0.90
CA GLU A 293 -17.09 17.23 -1.95
C GLU A 293 -16.90 15.76 -1.54
N LEU A 294 -15.81 15.42 -0.86
CA LEU A 294 -15.61 14.07 -0.33
C LEU A 294 -16.69 13.69 0.68
N MET A 295 -17.00 14.59 1.62
CA MET A 295 -18.08 14.37 2.60
C MET A 295 -19.42 14.20 1.90
N LYS A 296 -19.71 15.05 0.92
CA LYS A 296 -20.93 14.93 0.12
C LYS A 296 -21.05 13.59 -0.60
N CYS A 297 -19.93 13.06 -1.16
CA CYS A 297 -19.92 11.74 -1.79
C CYS A 297 -20.21 10.59 -0.83
N LEU A 298 -19.81 10.73 0.44
CA LEU A 298 -20.19 9.80 1.50
C LEU A 298 -21.67 9.97 1.86
N GLU A 299 -22.13 11.20 2.04
CA GLU A 299 -23.48 11.53 2.47
C GLU A 299 -24.57 11.10 1.47
N ASP A 300 -24.34 11.32 0.18
CA ASP A 300 -25.30 10.98 -0.89
C ASP A 300 -25.17 9.54 -1.39
N GLY A 301 -24.23 8.75 -0.85
CA GLY A 301 -24.06 7.33 -1.14
C GLY A 301 -23.25 7.03 -2.43
N ARG A 302 -22.74 8.05 -3.14
CA ARG A 302 -21.93 7.84 -4.36
C ARG A 302 -20.70 6.96 -4.09
N ALA A 303 -20.02 7.15 -2.97
CA ALA A 303 -18.84 6.37 -2.60
C ALA A 303 -19.18 4.87 -2.40
N LYS A 304 -20.28 4.56 -1.67
CA LYS A 304 -20.78 3.19 -1.47
C LYS A 304 -21.20 2.54 -2.80
N ALA A 305 -21.91 3.29 -3.65
CA ALA A 305 -22.31 2.81 -4.98
C ALA A 305 -21.07 2.52 -5.85
N LYS A 306 -20.05 3.37 -5.81
CA LYS A 306 -18.79 3.20 -6.53
C LYS A 306 -18.03 1.97 -6.04
N PHE A 307 -18.00 1.72 -4.73
CA PHE A 307 -17.47 0.48 -4.16
C PHE A 307 -18.18 -0.75 -4.73
N GLY A 308 -19.52 -0.75 -4.75
CA GLY A 308 -20.30 -1.85 -5.35
C GLY A 308 -19.99 -2.08 -6.83
N GLN A 309 -19.79 -1.02 -7.62
CA GLN A 309 -19.37 -1.11 -9.02
C GLN A 309 -17.99 -1.75 -9.15
N MET A 310 -17.02 -1.36 -8.30
CA MET A 310 -15.69 -1.95 -8.27
C MET A 310 -15.74 -3.44 -7.93
N ILE A 311 -16.50 -3.82 -6.90
CA ILE A 311 -16.69 -5.22 -6.51
C ILE A 311 -17.28 -6.04 -7.65
N LEU A 312 -18.32 -5.55 -8.32
CA LEU A 312 -18.92 -6.21 -9.49
C LEU A 312 -17.90 -6.37 -10.62
N ALA A 313 -17.18 -5.32 -10.97
CA ALA A 313 -16.19 -5.35 -12.05
C ALA A 313 -15.04 -6.31 -11.76
N GLN A 314 -14.73 -6.53 -10.48
CA GLN A 314 -13.71 -7.48 -10.01
C GLN A 314 -14.28 -8.92 -9.82
N GLY A 315 -15.55 -9.18 -10.19
CA GLY A 315 -16.15 -10.51 -10.22
C GLY A 315 -17.03 -10.86 -9.02
N GLY A 316 -17.21 -9.94 -8.10
CA GLY A 316 -18.08 -10.11 -6.94
C GLY A 316 -19.59 -9.94 -7.25
N PRO A 317 -20.44 -10.11 -6.24
CA PRO A 317 -21.89 -10.05 -6.40
C PRO A 317 -22.38 -8.66 -6.84
N LYS A 318 -23.36 -8.61 -7.75
CA LYS A 318 -23.91 -7.36 -8.29
C LYS A 318 -24.51 -6.43 -7.23
N ASN A 319 -25.10 -6.99 -6.20
CA ASN A 319 -25.81 -6.27 -5.13
C ASN A 319 -25.02 -6.27 -3.80
N PHE A 320 -23.69 -6.46 -3.87
CA PHE A 320 -22.85 -6.55 -2.66
C PHE A 320 -23.00 -5.32 -1.77
N ALA A 321 -22.98 -4.12 -2.34
CA ALA A 321 -23.05 -2.90 -1.56
C ALA A 321 -24.34 -2.76 -0.73
N ASP A 322 -25.45 -3.32 -1.23
CA ASP A 322 -26.78 -3.24 -0.57
C ASP A 322 -27.08 -4.44 0.34
N ARG A 323 -26.43 -5.58 0.07
CA ARG A 323 -26.71 -6.87 0.74
C ARG A 323 -25.43 -7.58 1.19
N TRP A 324 -24.42 -6.84 1.61
CA TRP A 324 -23.11 -7.37 1.99
C TRP A 324 -23.18 -8.41 3.11
N GLU A 325 -24.15 -8.30 4.01
CA GLU A 325 -24.40 -9.23 5.11
C GLU A 325 -24.69 -10.66 4.63
N ASP A 326 -25.32 -10.81 3.44
CA ASP A 326 -25.63 -12.11 2.86
C ASP A 326 -24.39 -12.83 2.29
N TYR A 327 -23.31 -12.09 2.07
CA TYR A 327 -22.12 -12.60 1.38
C TYR A 327 -20.92 -12.81 2.28
N LEU A 328 -20.84 -12.10 3.40
CA LEU A 328 -19.70 -12.21 4.30
C LEU A 328 -19.91 -13.33 5.31
N ASN A 329 -18.99 -14.30 5.29
CA ASN A 329 -19.00 -15.38 6.29
C ASN A 329 -18.25 -14.92 7.54
N ILE A 330 -18.99 -14.48 8.55
CA ILE A 330 -18.46 -14.02 9.83
C ILE A 330 -18.67 -15.13 10.85
N ALA A 331 -17.58 -15.51 11.54
CA ALA A 331 -17.64 -16.54 12.58
C ALA A 331 -18.51 -16.09 13.77
N PRO A 332 -19.12 -17.05 14.53
CA PRO A 332 -19.84 -16.74 15.74
C PRO A 332 -18.96 -16.01 16.77
N ALA A 333 -19.55 -15.02 17.44
CA ALA A 333 -18.85 -14.25 18.48
C ALA A 333 -18.85 -14.99 19.82
N PHE A 334 -17.70 -14.90 20.53
CA PHE A 334 -17.59 -15.26 21.93
C PHE A 334 -17.26 -13.99 22.72
N GLU A 335 -17.99 -13.74 23.80
CA GLU A 335 -17.72 -12.61 24.67
C GLU A 335 -16.52 -12.89 25.60
N ILE A 336 -15.59 -11.96 25.65
CA ILE A 336 -14.51 -11.91 26.63
C ILE A 336 -14.72 -10.63 27.43
N LEU A 337 -15.19 -10.77 28.66
CA LEU A 337 -15.50 -9.64 29.52
C LEU A 337 -14.23 -9.09 30.17
N ALA A 338 -14.19 -7.78 30.37
CA ALA A 338 -13.18 -7.15 31.23
C ALA A 338 -13.31 -7.65 32.65
N PRO A 339 -12.20 -7.96 33.36
CA PRO A 339 -12.25 -8.44 34.72
C PRO A 339 -12.71 -7.38 35.74
N ILE A 340 -12.64 -6.10 35.37
CA ILE A 340 -13.04 -4.94 36.20
C ILE A 340 -13.62 -3.86 35.27
N ASP A 341 -14.46 -2.98 35.84
CA ASP A 341 -14.91 -1.76 35.21
C ASP A 341 -13.71 -0.79 35.01
N GLY A 342 -13.61 -0.16 33.84
CA GLY A 342 -12.52 0.76 33.58
C GLY A 342 -12.49 1.26 32.13
N TYR A 343 -11.39 1.88 31.76
CA TYR A 343 -11.12 2.36 30.41
C TYR A 343 -9.91 1.61 29.84
N VAL A 344 -9.95 1.33 28.53
CA VAL A 344 -8.79 0.77 27.81
C VAL A 344 -7.72 1.88 27.74
N GLN A 345 -6.60 1.67 28.41
CA GLN A 345 -5.49 2.62 28.45
C GLN A 345 -4.56 2.49 27.25
N SER A 346 -4.30 1.27 26.81
CA SER A 346 -3.45 0.97 25.65
C SER A 346 -3.83 -0.36 25.03
N MET A 347 -3.48 -0.52 23.76
CA MET A 347 -3.63 -1.78 23.02
C MET A 347 -2.27 -2.21 22.47
N ASP A 348 -1.95 -3.48 22.58
CA ASP A 348 -0.84 -4.09 21.85
C ASP A 348 -1.35 -4.53 20.47
N GLY A 349 -1.23 -3.64 19.48
CA GLY A 349 -1.71 -3.89 18.13
C GLY A 349 -1.00 -5.05 17.45
N THR A 350 0.29 -5.26 17.73
CA THR A 350 1.05 -6.40 17.20
C THR A 350 0.51 -7.72 17.74
N ALA A 351 0.33 -7.83 19.06
CA ALA A 351 -0.24 -9.03 19.68
C ALA A 351 -1.66 -9.33 19.17
N LEU A 352 -2.50 -8.29 19.00
CA LEU A 352 -3.83 -8.45 18.39
C LEU A 352 -3.76 -9.02 16.98
N GLY A 353 -2.86 -8.50 16.15
CA GLY A 353 -2.65 -9.01 14.79
C GLY A 353 -2.16 -10.47 14.78
N GLU A 354 -1.23 -10.84 15.67
CA GLU A 354 -0.74 -12.21 15.81
C GLU A 354 -1.84 -13.18 16.24
N ILE A 355 -2.72 -12.77 17.17
CA ILE A 355 -3.89 -13.56 17.57
C ILE A 355 -4.80 -13.80 16.34
N VAL A 356 -5.10 -12.76 15.59
CA VAL A 356 -5.97 -12.88 14.40
C VAL A 356 -5.37 -13.82 13.35
N VAL A 357 -4.06 -13.77 13.11
CA VAL A 357 -3.35 -14.74 12.25
C VAL A 357 -3.47 -16.16 12.83
N GLY A 358 -3.25 -16.33 14.14
CA GLY A 358 -3.28 -17.62 14.82
C GLY A 358 -4.65 -18.31 14.77
N ILE A 359 -5.74 -17.55 14.80
CA ILE A 359 -7.12 -18.09 14.68
C ILE A 359 -7.64 -18.19 13.24
N GLY A 360 -6.80 -17.86 12.23
CA GLY A 360 -7.17 -17.94 10.83
C GLY A 360 -8.00 -16.76 10.29
N GLY A 361 -8.05 -15.65 11.01
CA GLY A 361 -8.76 -14.42 10.61
C GLY A 361 -8.06 -13.61 9.53
N CYS A 362 -6.78 -13.88 9.27
CA CYS A 362 -6.05 -13.53 8.05
C CYS A 362 -5.78 -14.80 7.25
N LEU A 363 -5.62 -14.70 5.93
CA LEU A 363 -5.24 -15.86 5.13
C LEU A 363 -3.92 -16.43 5.68
N LEU A 364 -3.99 -17.61 6.27
CA LEU A 364 -2.82 -18.44 6.47
C LEU A 364 -2.16 -18.60 5.09
N TYR A 365 -0.85 -18.41 5.01
CA TYR A 365 -0.05 -18.62 3.81
C TYR A 365 -0.40 -19.94 3.14
N THR A 366 -1.28 -19.91 2.15
CA THR A 366 -1.58 -21.06 1.29
C THR A 366 -0.73 -21.02 0.03
N SER A 367 0.03 -19.95 -0.20
CA SER A 367 1.12 -19.93 -1.17
C SER A 367 2.41 -20.20 -0.42
N PRO A 368 3.24 -21.16 -0.87
CA PRO A 368 4.54 -21.36 -0.27
C PRO A 368 5.31 -20.03 -0.35
N SER A 369 5.69 -19.52 0.80
CA SER A 369 6.66 -18.44 0.92
C SER A 369 7.91 -18.85 0.12
N PRO A 370 8.70 -17.91 -0.42
CA PRO A 370 10.05 -18.24 -0.90
C PRO A 370 10.86 -19.09 0.11
N ARG A 371 10.55 -19.01 1.41
CA ARG A 371 11.08 -19.88 2.47
C ARG A 371 10.66 -21.34 2.37
N ASP A 372 9.46 -21.62 1.84
CA ASP A 372 8.92 -22.98 1.74
C ASP A 372 9.32 -23.66 0.43
N GLN A 373 9.76 -22.90 -0.57
CA GLN A 373 10.27 -23.41 -1.85
C GLN A 373 11.77 -23.77 -1.78
N ALA A 374 12.47 -23.38 -0.71
CA ALA A 374 13.90 -23.65 -0.51
C ALA A 374 14.19 -24.91 0.34
N LYS A 375 13.20 -25.80 0.54
CA LYS A 375 13.38 -27.10 1.20
C LYS A 375 13.33 -28.24 0.20
#